data_afff08c82bf9b96c4c207194bea6ddce
#
_entry.id   afff08c82bf9b96c4c207194bea6ddce
#
_cell.length_a   1.000
_cell.length_b   1.000
_cell.length_c   1.000
_cell.angle_alpha   90.00
_cell.angle_beta   90.00
_cell.angle_gamma   90.00
#
_symmetry.space_group_name_H-M   'P 1'
#
loop_
_entity.id
_entity.type
_entity.pdbx_description
1 polymer ?
#
loop_
_entity_poly.entity_id
_entity_poly.type
_entity_poly.pdbx_seq_one_letter_code
_entity_poly.pdbx_strand_id
1 'polypeptide(L)'
;MKVVYYGYRDWSFKIFNNLNVTNKYLVTHKDYNIVNNIKPDLVFFVGWSDMIPKEIIDNNLCVCLHPSPLPKYRGGSPIQNQLLKNEKTSMVSLFIMDEGIDTGDILFQGKINLKGQLKDIFSEIVQQGSKGVNFIVDNFNEIPIIRNKQELNSGTFFNRLKPEDSELRLSDFENHGPEYFYNKIRGLDSPYPNAYIKCKNGEKLYILKTKY
;
A
#
# COMPACT_ATOMS: atom_id res chain seq x y z
N MET A 1 -6.74 16.11 -19.69
CA MET A 1 -5.78 15.53 -18.73
C MET A 1 -5.29 14.18 -19.24
N LYS A 2 -3.98 13.94 -19.24
CA LYS A 2 -3.34 12.65 -19.50
C LYS A 2 -2.82 12.08 -18.19
N VAL A 3 -3.15 10.83 -17.88
CA VAL A 3 -2.72 10.15 -16.65
C VAL A 3 -1.93 8.90 -16.98
N VAL A 4 -0.74 8.75 -16.41
CA VAL A 4 -0.01 7.47 -16.38
C VAL A 4 -0.22 6.83 -15.01
N TYR A 5 -0.53 5.54 -15.01
CA TYR A 5 -0.84 4.79 -13.80
C TYR A 5 0.03 3.54 -13.73
N TYR A 6 0.92 3.50 -12.74
CA TYR A 6 1.74 2.34 -12.43
C TYR A 6 1.06 1.46 -11.41
N GLY A 7 0.86 0.18 -11.75
CA GLY A 7 0.28 -0.80 -10.85
C GLY A 7 0.27 -2.19 -11.46
N TYR A 8 0.57 -3.20 -10.66
CA TYR A 8 0.66 -4.60 -11.11
C TYR A 8 -0.09 -5.58 -10.20
N ARG A 9 -0.78 -5.09 -9.17
CA ARG A 9 -1.59 -5.90 -8.27
C ARG A 9 -3.04 -5.93 -8.74
N ASP A 10 -3.74 -7.06 -8.54
CA ASP A 10 -5.15 -7.20 -8.94
C ASP A 10 -6.06 -6.10 -8.37
N TRP A 11 -5.85 -5.75 -7.10
CA TRP A 11 -6.59 -4.67 -6.47
C TRP A 11 -6.26 -3.29 -7.07
N SER A 12 -5.03 -3.09 -7.52
CA SER A 12 -4.61 -1.87 -8.22
C SER A 12 -5.31 -1.72 -9.58
N PHE A 13 -5.48 -2.82 -10.33
CA PHE A 13 -6.21 -2.80 -11.59
C PHE A 13 -7.69 -2.39 -11.41
N LYS A 14 -8.30 -2.79 -10.30
CA LYS A 14 -9.68 -2.35 -9.99
C LYS A 14 -9.75 -0.84 -9.76
N ILE A 15 -8.76 -0.25 -9.10
CA ILE A 15 -8.67 1.21 -8.93
C ILE A 15 -8.46 1.90 -10.29
N PHE A 16 -7.55 1.38 -11.14
CA PHE A 16 -7.34 1.90 -12.49
C PHE A 16 -8.61 1.88 -13.32
N ASN A 17 -9.38 0.79 -13.28
CA ASN A 17 -10.63 0.68 -14.02
C ASN A 17 -11.68 1.70 -13.54
N ASN A 18 -11.69 2.00 -12.25
CA ASN A 18 -12.59 2.99 -11.64
C ASN A 18 -12.11 4.44 -11.78
N LEU A 19 -10.90 4.67 -12.32
CA LEU A 19 -10.38 6.01 -12.56
C LEU A 19 -11.11 6.68 -13.72
N ASN A 20 -11.76 7.80 -13.44
CA ASN A 20 -12.64 8.51 -14.38
C ASN A 20 -11.88 9.49 -15.26
N VAL A 21 -10.95 8.98 -16.08
CA VAL A 21 -10.16 9.74 -17.06
C VAL A 21 -10.17 9.00 -18.38
N THR A 22 -10.43 9.70 -19.47
CA THR A 22 -10.43 9.11 -20.82
C THR A 22 -9.02 8.78 -21.30
N ASN A 23 -8.06 9.68 -21.10
CA ASN A 23 -6.66 9.50 -21.53
C ASN A 23 -5.82 8.95 -20.38
N LYS A 24 -6.00 7.67 -20.04
CA LYS A 24 -5.25 6.98 -18.99
C LYS A 24 -4.47 5.79 -19.56
N TYR A 25 -3.25 5.61 -19.09
CA TYR A 25 -2.29 4.61 -19.56
C TYR A 25 -1.84 3.74 -18.39
N LEU A 26 -2.14 2.44 -18.44
CA LEU A 26 -1.71 1.47 -17.44
C LEU A 26 -0.31 0.94 -17.76
N VAL A 27 0.58 1.00 -16.77
CA VAL A 27 1.94 0.44 -16.84
C VAL A 27 2.08 -0.61 -15.73
N THR A 28 2.36 -1.84 -16.13
CA THR A 28 2.44 -3.00 -15.21
C THR A 28 3.87 -3.47 -14.95
N HIS A 29 4.84 -2.89 -15.62
CA HIS A 29 6.25 -3.24 -15.56
C HIS A 29 7.13 -2.00 -15.39
N LYS A 30 8.39 -2.21 -15.06
CA LYS A 30 9.35 -1.13 -14.75
C LYS A 30 9.88 -0.46 -16.02
N ASP A 31 9.07 0.37 -16.65
CA ASP A 31 9.45 1.22 -17.76
C ASP A 31 9.02 2.67 -17.49
N TYR A 32 9.97 3.49 -17.07
CA TYR A 32 9.74 4.91 -16.78
C TYR A 32 9.88 5.82 -18.01
N ASN A 33 10.40 5.30 -19.15
CA ASN A 33 10.47 6.06 -20.40
C ASN A 33 9.07 6.40 -20.94
N ILE A 34 8.08 5.61 -20.56
CA ILE A 34 6.67 5.87 -20.90
C ILE A 34 6.23 7.26 -20.42
N VAL A 35 6.67 7.69 -19.23
CA VAL A 35 6.34 9.02 -18.69
C VAL A 35 6.93 10.11 -19.59
N ASN A 36 8.19 9.96 -19.99
CA ASN A 36 8.88 10.93 -20.87
C ASN A 36 8.22 11.01 -22.26
N ASN A 37 7.73 9.90 -22.79
CA ASN A 37 7.08 9.83 -24.09
C ASN A 37 5.65 10.40 -24.09
N ILE A 38 4.86 10.09 -23.06
CA ILE A 38 3.45 10.52 -22.94
C ILE A 38 3.35 11.96 -22.46
N LYS A 39 4.30 12.42 -21.62
CA LYS A 39 4.25 13.70 -20.91
C LYS A 39 2.90 13.90 -20.23
N PRO A 40 2.60 13.09 -19.19
CA PRO A 40 1.33 13.15 -18.49
C PRO A 40 1.22 14.41 -17.63
N ASP A 41 -0.01 14.80 -17.34
CA ASP A 41 -0.30 15.82 -16.33
C ASP A 41 -0.14 15.26 -14.91
N LEU A 42 -0.37 13.93 -14.74
CA LEU A 42 -0.36 13.27 -13.44
C LEU A 42 0.09 11.80 -13.58
N VAL A 43 0.92 11.35 -12.64
CA VAL A 43 1.38 9.96 -12.55
C VAL A 43 0.92 9.36 -11.22
N PHE A 44 0.17 8.26 -11.27
CA PHE A 44 -0.19 7.48 -10.09
C PHE A 44 0.71 6.26 -9.93
N PHE A 45 1.13 5.98 -8.69
CA PHE A 45 1.79 4.76 -8.27
C PHE A 45 0.91 4.03 -7.24
N VAL A 46 0.31 2.92 -7.63
CA VAL A 46 -0.68 2.19 -6.80
C VAL A 46 -0.35 0.71 -6.72
N GLY A 47 -0.02 0.24 -5.52
CA GLY A 47 0.46 -1.13 -5.34
C GLY A 47 1.81 -1.37 -6.01
N TRP A 48 2.57 -0.32 -6.19
CA TRP A 48 3.92 -0.33 -6.75
C TRP A 48 4.95 -0.51 -5.64
N SER A 49 5.98 -1.31 -5.87
CA SER A 49 6.97 -1.67 -4.82
C SER A 49 8.40 -1.27 -5.15
N ASP A 50 8.66 -0.84 -6.39
CA ASP A 50 9.98 -0.41 -6.80
C ASP A 50 10.23 1.05 -6.42
N MET A 51 11.50 1.37 -6.19
CA MET A 51 11.94 2.76 -6.06
C MET A 51 11.77 3.47 -7.40
N ILE A 52 11.23 4.66 -7.36
CA ILE A 52 11.02 5.50 -8.54
C ILE A 52 12.28 6.35 -8.74
N PRO A 53 12.81 6.45 -9.97
CA PRO A 53 13.92 7.34 -10.25
C PRO A 53 13.60 8.79 -9.86
N LYS A 54 14.58 9.45 -9.20
CA LYS A 54 14.43 10.85 -8.76
C LYS A 54 14.01 11.76 -9.89
N GLU A 55 14.57 11.58 -11.09
CA GLU A 55 14.23 12.36 -12.28
C GLU A 55 12.73 12.33 -12.63
N ILE A 56 12.07 11.18 -12.41
CA ILE A 56 10.62 11.05 -12.66
C ILE A 56 9.83 11.85 -11.63
N ILE A 57 10.23 11.79 -10.36
CA ILE A 57 9.56 12.51 -9.26
C ILE A 57 9.76 14.03 -9.42
N ASP A 58 10.96 14.48 -9.74
CA ASP A 58 11.28 15.91 -9.86
C ASP A 58 10.58 16.60 -11.03
N ASN A 59 10.38 15.86 -12.14
CA ASN A 59 9.85 16.43 -13.39
C ASN A 59 8.35 16.17 -13.60
N ASN A 60 7.69 15.44 -12.71
CA ASN A 60 6.27 15.08 -12.87
C ASN A 60 5.53 15.19 -11.55
N LEU A 61 4.25 15.51 -11.61
CA LEU A 61 3.37 15.35 -10.44
C LEU A 61 3.10 13.86 -10.21
N CYS A 62 3.83 13.27 -9.29
CA CYS A 62 3.73 11.86 -8.92
C CYS A 62 2.94 11.71 -7.62
N VAL A 63 1.91 10.88 -7.64
CA VAL A 63 1.07 10.57 -6.46
C VAL A 63 1.12 9.09 -6.17
N CYS A 64 1.44 8.73 -4.93
CA CYS A 64 1.46 7.35 -4.46
C CYS A 64 0.26 7.04 -3.57
N LEU A 65 -0.30 5.83 -3.71
CA LEU A 65 -1.27 5.28 -2.77
C LEU A 65 -0.56 4.38 -1.76
N HIS A 66 -0.63 4.76 -0.49
CA HIS A 66 -0.10 4.00 0.64
C HIS A 66 -1.23 3.63 1.61
N PRO A 67 -1.47 2.32 1.88
CA PRO A 67 -2.58 1.88 2.73
C PRO A 67 -2.22 1.96 4.21
N SER A 68 -2.04 3.18 4.72
CA SER A 68 -1.84 3.48 6.13
C SER A 68 -2.29 4.90 6.46
N PRO A 69 -2.53 5.22 7.76
CA PRO A 69 -2.82 6.56 8.22
C PRO A 69 -1.52 7.40 8.30
N LEU A 70 -0.94 7.78 7.16
CA LEU A 70 0.26 8.62 7.13
C LEU A 70 0.11 9.84 8.07
N PRO A 71 1.17 10.20 8.80
CA PRO A 71 2.56 9.76 8.73
C PRO A 71 2.90 8.45 9.46
N LYS A 72 1.92 7.74 10.03
CA LYS A 72 2.14 6.45 10.67
C LYS A 72 2.24 5.33 9.64
N TYR A 73 3.06 4.30 9.97
CA TYR A 73 3.25 3.09 9.14
C TYR A 73 3.82 3.40 7.75
N ARG A 74 4.73 4.37 7.62
CA ARG A 74 5.52 4.59 6.40
C ARG A 74 6.41 3.39 6.10
N GLY A 75 6.79 3.19 4.85
CA GLY A 75 7.71 2.14 4.40
C GLY A 75 7.01 0.85 4.01
N GLY A 76 7.63 -0.30 4.34
CA GLY A 76 7.21 -1.58 3.79
C GLY A 76 6.11 -2.30 4.55
N SER A 77 5.34 -3.12 3.82
CA SER A 77 4.31 -4.03 4.37
C SER A 77 3.32 -3.34 5.33
N PRO A 78 2.73 -2.19 4.96
CA PRO A 78 1.94 -1.39 5.88
C PRO A 78 0.73 -2.14 6.46
N ILE A 79 0.01 -2.93 5.67
CA ILE A 79 -1.14 -3.69 6.15
C ILE A 79 -0.72 -4.76 7.16
N GLN A 80 0.33 -5.53 6.86
CA GLN A 80 0.84 -6.58 7.75
C GLN A 80 1.33 -6.00 9.07
N ASN A 81 2.08 -4.89 9.03
CA ASN A 81 2.58 -4.22 10.23
C ASN A 81 1.43 -3.69 11.11
N GLN A 82 0.38 -3.14 10.51
CA GLN A 82 -0.81 -2.70 11.25
C GLN A 82 -1.55 -3.88 11.89
N LEU A 83 -1.72 -4.99 11.15
CA LEU A 83 -2.35 -6.21 11.69
C LEU A 83 -1.56 -6.80 12.86
N LEU A 84 -0.21 -6.85 12.76
CA LEU A 84 0.66 -7.31 13.85
C LEU A 84 0.61 -6.40 15.09
N LYS A 85 0.30 -5.12 14.91
CA LYS A 85 0.05 -4.15 16.00
C LYS A 85 -1.40 -4.13 16.48
N ASN A 86 -2.23 -5.07 15.97
CA ASN A 86 -3.64 -5.22 16.33
C ASN A 86 -4.52 -4.00 16.01
N GLU A 87 -4.15 -3.23 15.01
CA GLU A 87 -4.99 -2.14 14.53
C GLU A 87 -6.31 -2.69 13.96
N LYS A 88 -7.40 -2.03 14.27
CA LYS A 88 -8.76 -2.42 13.82
C LYS A 88 -9.25 -1.59 12.66
N THR A 89 -8.69 -0.42 12.50
CA THR A 89 -8.98 0.54 11.42
C THR A 89 -7.70 1.13 10.88
N SER A 90 -7.75 1.61 9.65
CA SER A 90 -6.64 2.28 8.99
C SER A 90 -7.16 3.37 8.05
N MET A 91 -6.28 3.87 7.21
CA MET A 91 -6.61 4.76 6.10
C MET A 91 -5.92 4.30 4.82
N VAL A 92 -6.48 4.70 3.69
CA VAL A 92 -5.77 4.78 2.42
C VAL A 92 -5.34 6.22 2.28
N SER A 93 -4.04 6.46 2.18
CA SER A 93 -3.46 7.80 1.95
C SER A 93 -2.98 7.90 0.51
N LEU A 94 -3.37 8.97 -0.19
CA LEU A 94 -2.74 9.37 -1.45
C LEU A 94 -1.96 10.64 -1.19
N PHE A 95 -0.68 10.65 -1.57
CA PHE A 95 0.24 11.73 -1.27
C PHE A 95 1.14 12.05 -2.46
N ILE A 96 1.61 13.29 -2.57
CA ILE A 96 2.61 13.70 -3.55
C ILE A 96 3.94 13.05 -3.17
N MET A 97 4.59 12.40 -4.13
CA MET A 97 5.90 11.79 -3.88
C MET A 97 6.98 12.86 -3.79
N ASP A 98 7.90 12.66 -2.87
CA ASP A 98 9.12 13.43 -2.68
C ASP A 98 10.34 12.50 -2.60
N GLU A 99 11.50 13.02 -2.20
CA GLU A 99 12.73 12.22 -2.06
C GLU A 99 12.69 11.24 -0.89
N GLY A 100 11.79 11.44 0.07
CA GLY A 100 11.66 10.58 1.25
C GLY A 100 10.76 9.36 1.00
N ILE A 101 10.79 8.42 1.93
CA ILE A 101 9.90 7.25 1.84
C ILE A 101 8.57 7.61 2.52
N ASP A 102 7.52 7.77 1.71
CA ASP A 102 6.16 8.07 2.12
C ASP A 102 6.06 9.35 2.98
N THR A 103 6.84 10.41 2.64
CA THR A 103 6.98 11.63 3.43
C THR A 103 6.26 12.85 2.84
N GLY A 104 5.89 12.80 1.58
CA GLY A 104 5.31 13.94 0.87
C GLY A 104 3.91 14.34 1.31
N ASP A 105 3.45 15.47 0.82
CA ASP A 105 2.19 16.08 1.23
C ASP A 105 0.98 15.22 0.88
N ILE A 106 0.08 15.02 1.83
CA ILE A 106 -1.14 14.21 1.69
C ILE A 106 -2.19 15.01 0.91
N LEU A 107 -2.76 14.36 -0.12
CA LEU A 107 -3.88 14.89 -0.92
C LEU A 107 -5.24 14.32 -0.50
N PHE A 108 -5.25 13.07 -0.04
CA PHE A 108 -6.48 12.39 0.34
C PHE A 108 -6.21 11.33 1.40
N GLN A 109 -7.13 11.20 2.35
CA GLN A 109 -7.16 10.07 3.29
C GLN A 109 -8.59 9.54 3.42
N GLY A 110 -8.77 8.25 3.14
CA GLY A 110 -10.04 7.54 3.29
C GLY A 110 -9.95 6.44 4.33
N LYS A 111 -10.86 6.42 5.31
CA LYS A 111 -10.89 5.41 6.40
C LYS A 111 -11.27 4.04 5.87
N ILE A 112 -10.57 3.00 6.33
CA ILE A 112 -10.83 1.58 6.04
C ILE A 112 -10.90 0.76 7.32
N ASN A 113 -11.60 -0.39 7.26
CA ASN A 113 -11.57 -1.41 8.30
C ASN A 113 -10.46 -2.42 8.01
N LEU A 114 -9.80 -2.89 9.07
CA LEU A 114 -8.84 -3.99 9.01
C LEU A 114 -9.45 -5.31 9.52
N LYS A 115 -10.77 -5.42 9.54
CA LYS A 115 -11.51 -6.64 9.91
C LYS A 115 -11.57 -7.62 8.73
N GLY A 116 -11.85 -8.89 9.04
CA GLY A 116 -12.00 -9.93 8.01
C GLY A 116 -10.67 -10.50 7.52
N GLN A 117 -10.69 -11.11 6.35
CA GLN A 117 -9.51 -11.66 5.69
C GLN A 117 -8.82 -10.59 4.84
N LEU A 118 -7.62 -10.86 4.34
CA LEU A 118 -6.85 -9.90 3.53
C LEU A 118 -7.62 -9.41 2.30
N LYS A 119 -8.41 -10.27 1.66
CA LYS A 119 -9.27 -9.91 0.53
C LYS A 119 -10.34 -8.86 0.88
N ASP A 120 -10.86 -8.90 2.11
CA ASP A 120 -11.86 -7.95 2.58
C ASP A 120 -11.20 -6.58 2.79
N ILE A 121 -9.99 -6.56 3.36
CA ILE A 121 -9.16 -5.36 3.50
C ILE A 121 -8.81 -4.76 2.13
N PHE A 122 -8.43 -5.59 1.15
CA PHE A 122 -8.19 -5.10 -0.22
C PHE A 122 -9.43 -4.51 -0.87
N SER A 123 -10.62 -5.04 -0.58
CA SER A 123 -11.87 -4.45 -1.08
C SER A 123 -12.11 -3.04 -0.52
N GLU A 124 -11.82 -2.83 0.77
CA GLU A 124 -11.84 -1.50 1.40
C GLU A 124 -10.82 -0.54 0.75
N ILE A 125 -9.59 -1.04 0.50
CA ILE A 125 -8.52 -0.26 -0.17
C ILE A 125 -8.95 0.14 -1.59
N VAL A 126 -9.58 -0.78 -2.34
CA VAL A 126 -10.11 -0.47 -3.69
C VAL A 126 -11.17 0.62 -3.62
N GLN A 127 -12.10 0.51 -2.67
CA GLN A 127 -13.16 1.48 -2.52
C GLN A 127 -12.62 2.88 -2.22
N GLN A 128 -11.77 3.01 -1.20
CA GLN A 128 -11.22 4.31 -0.80
C GLN A 128 -10.16 4.82 -1.78
N GLY A 129 -9.34 3.92 -2.34
CA GLY A 129 -8.37 4.27 -3.37
C GLY A 129 -9.04 4.82 -4.62
N SER A 130 -10.15 4.20 -5.09
CA SER A 130 -10.92 4.71 -6.23
C SER A 130 -11.52 6.08 -5.94
N LYS A 131 -12.05 6.31 -4.73
CA LYS A 131 -12.51 7.66 -4.33
C LYS A 131 -11.38 8.67 -4.36
N GLY A 132 -10.22 8.29 -3.81
CA GLY A 132 -9.08 9.19 -3.71
C GLY A 132 -8.45 9.56 -5.05
N VAL A 133 -8.27 8.60 -5.99
CA VAL A 133 -7.73 8.93 -7.31
C VAL A 133 -8.65 9.84 -8.10
N ASN A 134 -9.98 9.62 -8.01
CA ASN A 134 -10.95 10.50 -8.68
C ASN A 134 -11.03 11.87 -8.00
N PHE A 135 -11.01 11.95 -6.67
CA PHE A 135 -10.93 13.22 -5.95
C PHE A 135 -9.76 14.08 -6.41
N ILE A 136 -8.56 13.47 -6.60
CA ILE A 136 -7.36 14.19 -7.05
C ILE A 136 -7.53 14.66 -8.49
N VAL A 137 -8.10 13.85 -9.36
CA VAL A 137 -8.39 14.21 -10.75
C VAL A 137 -9.38 15.36 -10.85
N ASP A 138 -10.48 15.28 -10.10
CA ASP A 138 -11.55 16.28 -10.09
C ASP A 138 -11.06 17.63 -9.52
N ASN A 139 -10.09 17.61 -8.60
CA ASN A 139 -9.50 18.79 -7.97
C ASN A 139 -8.05 19.07 -8.44
N PHE A 140 -7.69 18.64 -9.64
CA PHE A 140 -6.31 18.72 -10.14
C PHE A 140 -5.71 20.13 -10.06
N ASN A 141 -6.47 21.17 -10.42
CA ASN A 141 -6.03 22.56 -10.39
C ASN A 141 -5.93 23.12 -8.96
N GLU A 142 -6.53 22.46 -7.98
CA GLU A 142 -6.58 22.86 -6.59
C GLU A 142 -5.53 22.13 -5.72
N ILE A 143 -4.73 21.25 -6.32
CA ILE A 143 -3.68 20.49 -5.60
C ILE A 143 -2.81 21.38 -4.72
N PRO A 144 -2.36 22.59 -5.14
CA PRO A 144 -1.57 23.45 -4.28
C PRO A 144 -2.30 23.90 -2.99
N ILE A 145 -3.64 23.86 -2.98
CA ILE A 145 -4.49 24.29 -1.86
C ILE A 145 -4.86 23.11 -0.98
N ILE A 146 -5.19 21.95 -1.58
CA ILE A 146 -5.70 20.79 -0.84
C ILE A 146 -4.62 19.94 -0.20
N ARG A 147 -3.34 20.14 -0.56
CA ARG A 147 -2.22 19.38 0.01
C ARG A 147 -1.99 19.70 1.48
N ASN A 148 -1.81 18.67 2.29
CA ASN A 148 -1.55 18.77 3.71
C ASN A 148 -0.18 18.18 4.04
N LYS A 149 0.70 19.00 4.63
CA LYS A 149 2.03 18.58 5.05
C LYS A 149 1.95 17.52 6.15
N GLN A 150 2.78 16.50 6.07
CA GLN A 150 2.85 15.47 7.10
C GLN A 150 3.63 15.94 8.33
N GLU A 151 3.09 15.68 9.53
CA GLU A 151 3.78 15.86 10.82
C GLU A 151 4.71 14.65 11.08
N LEU A 152 5.85 14.63 10.41
CA LEU A 152 6.76 13.46 10.36
C LEU A 152 7.25 13.03 11.75
N ASN A 153 7.37 13.95 12.72
CA ASN A 153 7.78 13.66 14.10
C ASN A 153 6.79 12.76 14.84
N SER A 154 5.51 12.77 14.45
CA SER A 154 4.46 11.89 15.01
C SER A 154 4.34 10.58 14.24
N GLY A 155 5.13 10.39 13.19
CA GLY A 155 5.08 9.25 12.29
C GLY A 155 5.85 8.02 12.79
N THR A 156 5.58 6.88 12.14
CA THR A 156 6.33 5.65 12.35
C THR A 156 6.81 5.11 10.99
N PHE A 157 7.92 4.38 11.02
CA PHE A 157 8.50 3.76 9.83
C PHE A 157 8.72 2.26 10.07
N PHE A 158 8.44 1.44 9.07
CA PHE A 158 8.64 -0.01 9.11
C PHE A 158 9.38 -0.48 7.86
N ASN A 159 10.33 -1.38 8.05
CA ASN A 159 10.96 -2.09 6.95
C ASN A 159 9.98 -3.07 6.31
N ARG A 160 10.21 -3.39 5.04
CA ARG A 160 9.45 -4.42 4.35
C ARG A 160 9.70 -5.78 4.99
N LEU A 161 8.62 -6.50 5.30
CA LEU A 161 8.69 -7.88 5.78
C LEU A 161 9.29 -8.78 4.69
N LYS A 162 10.15 -9.69 5.14
CA LYS A 162 10.80 -10.71 4.30
C LYS A 162 10.03 -12.03 4.39
N PRO A 163 10.25 -12.97 3.47
CA PRO A 163 9.64 -14.30 3.53
C PRO A 163 9.88 -15.05 4.85
N GLU A 164 11.04 -14.79 5.50
CA GLU A 164 11.42 -15.39 6.79
C GLU A 164 10.56 -14.88 7.96
N ASP A 165 10.01 -13.66 7.85
CA ASP A 165 9.12 -13.08 8.85
C ASP A 165 7.74 -13.77 8.89
N SER A 166 7.44 -14.62 7.89
CA SER A 166 6.24 -15.45 7.85
C SER A 166 6.33 -16.70 8.75
N GLU A 167 7.50 -17.00 9.32
CA GLU A 167 7.67 -18.14 10.24
C GLU A 167 6.91 -17.89 11.56
N LEU A 168 6.18 -18.93 12.01
CA LEU A 168 5.59 -19.02 13.35
C LEU A 168 6.53 -19.87 14.21
N ARG A 169 7.31 -19.22 15.07
CA ARG A 169 8.31 -19.87 15.92
C ARG A 169 7.68 -20.30 17.24
N LEU A 170 8.21 -21.36 17.87
CA LEU A 170 7.75 -21.79 19.19
C LEU A 170 7.82 -20.66 20.23
N SER A 171 8.88 -19.86 20.17
CA SER A 171 9.02 -18.69 21.05
C SER A 171 7.90 -17.65 20.85
N ASP A 172 7.27 -17.56 19.67
CA ASP A 172 6.16 -16.63 19.46
C ASP A 172 4.94 -17.03 20.33
N PHE A 173 4.71 -18.34 20.54
CA PHE A 173 3.60 -18.85 21.38
C PHE A 173 3.78 -18.57 22.87
N GLU A 174 5.01 -18.36 23.31
CA GLU A 174 5.31 -17.96 24.69
C GLU A 174 5.10 -16.46 24.93
N ASN A 175 5.20 -15.65 23.86
CA ASN A 175 5.23 -14.20 23.96
C ASN A 175 3.96 -13.52 23.43
N HIS A 176 3.08 -14.22 22.70
CA HIS A 176 1.91 -13.64 22.04
C HIS A 176 0.65 -14.45 22.28
N GLY A 177 -0.47 -13.76 22.43
CA GLY A 177 -1.80 -14.37 22.50
C GLY A 177 -2.38 -14.75 21.12
N PRO A 178 -3.56 -15.41 21.09
CA PRO A 178 -4.15 -15.95 19.87
C PRO A 178 -4.45 -14.88 18.81
N GLU A 179 -4.71 -13.65 19.20
CA GLU A 179 -4.99 -12.54 18.30
C GLU A 179 -3.78 -12.19 17.40
N TYR A 180 -2.55 -12.27 17.94
CA TYR A 180 -1.34 -12.07 17.15
C TYR A 180 -1.22 -13.09 16.01
N PHE A 181 -1.41 -14.38 16.32
CA PHE A 181 -1.33 -15.45 15.32
C PHE A 181 -2.44 -15.33 14.28
N TYR A 182 -3.66 -15.03 14.71
CA TYR A 182 -4.76 -14.77 13.79
C TYR A 182 -4.42 -13.64 12.83
N ASN A 183 -3.93 -12.51 13.34
CA ASN A 183 -3.57 -11.35 12.53
C ASN A 183 -2.39 -11.64 11.60
N LYS A 184 -1.36 -12.36 12.09
CA LYS A 184 -0.20 -12.75 11.30
C LYS A 184 -0.63 -13.68 10.15
N ILE A 185 -1.41 -14.70 10.43
CA ILE A 185 -1.84 -15.69 9.43
C ILE A 185 -2.76 -15.04 8.38
N ARG A 186 -3.81 -14.31 8.80
CA ARG A 186 -4.72 -13.67 7.84
C ARG A 186 -4.09 -12.55 7.02
N GLY A 187 -3.01 -11.92 7.52
CA GLY A 187 -2.26 -10.89 6.81
C GLY A 187 -1.26 -11.43 5.80
N LEU A 188 -0.99 -12.74 5.82
CA LEU A 188 -0.03 -13.45 4.96
C LEU A 188 -0.72 -14.38 3.95
N ASP A 189 -1.89 -14.00 3.48
CA ASP A 189 -2.57 -14.65 2.34
C ASP A 189 -2.06 -14.07 1.00
N SER A 190 -2.34 -14.75 -0.10
CA SER A 190 -1.95 -14.28 -1.44
C SER A 190 -2.23 -12.77 -1.63
N PRO A 191 -1.29 -12.04 -2.20
CA PRO A 191 -0.05 -12.40 -2.89
C PRO A 191 1.22 -12.47 -1.99
N TYR A 192 1.06 -12.53 -0.69
CA TYR A 192 2.17 -12.63 0.27
C TYR A 192 2.51 -14.08 0.58
N PRO A 193 3.76 -14.38 1.03
CA PRO A 193 4.11 -15.71 1.51
C PRO A 193 3.22 -16.09 2.69
N ASN A 194 2.61 -17.29 2.64
CA ASN A 194 1.78 -17.77 3.75
C ASN A 194 2.61 -17.99 5.02
N ALA A 195 1.96 -17.87 6.18
CA ALA A 195 2.55 -18.21 7.46
C ALA A 195 2.92 -19.71 7.49
N TYR A 196 4.04 -20.05 8.12
CA TYR A 196 4.51 -21.43 8.19
C TYR A 196 5.19 -21.76 9.51
N ILE A 197 5.20 -23.05 9.85
CA ILE A 197 6.01 -23.65 10.92
C ILE A 197 7.10 -24.47 10.25
N LYS A 198 8.33 -24.36 10.74
CA LYS A 198 9.46 -25.17 10.27
C LYS A 198 9.48 -26.51 11.03
N CYS A 199 9.39 -27.60 10.28
CA CYS A 199 9.42 -28.95 10.83
C CYS A 199 10.84 -29.43 11.13
N LYS A 200 10.98 -30.56 11.86
CA LYS A 200 12.28 -31.14 12.26
C LYS A 200 13.22 -31.43 11.09
N ASN A 201 12.66 -31.83 9.95
CA ASN A 201 13.41 -32.11 8.71
C ASN A 201 13.74 -30.85 7.88
N GLY A 202 13.41 -29.66 8.37
CA GLY A 202 13.61 -28.37 7.69
C GLY A 202 12.51 -27.97 6.71
N GLU A 203 11.52 -28.84 6.46
CA GLU A 203 10.35 -28.52 5.60
C GLU A 203 9.39 -27.56 6.29
N LYS A 204 8.59 -26.88 5.46
CA LYS A 204 7.60 -25.89 5.92
C LYS A 204 6.19 -26.48 5.92
N LEU A 205 5.54 -26.43 7.07
CA LEU A 205 4.09 -26.66 7.18
C LEU A 205 3.40 -25.29 7.10
N TYR A 206 2.66 -25.04 6.04
CA TYR A 206 1.96 -23.78 5.84
C TYR A 206 0.63 -23.75 6.61
N ILE A 207 0.37 -22.62 7.27
CA ILE A 207 -0.87 -22.36 8.01
C ILE A 207 -1.66 -21.31 7.24
N LEU A 208 -2.70 -21.76 6.54
CA LEU A 208 -3.48 -20.90 5.65
C LEU A 208 -4.64 -20.22 6.36
N LYS A 209 -5.15 -20.82 7.41
CA LYS A 209 -6.35 -20.34 8.11
C LYS A 209 -6.31 -20.67 9.59
N THR A 210 -6.79 -19.75 10.40
CA THR A 210 -6.99 -19.97 11.83
C THR A 210 -8.28 -19.30 12.30
N LYS A 211 -8.73 -19.69 13.47
CA LYS A 211 -9.89 -19.15 14.15
C LYS A 211 -9.56 -19.04 15.65
N TYR A 212 -10.05 -17.99 16.33
CA TYR A 212 -10.05 -17.87 17.79
C TYR A 212 -11.30 -17.14 18.24
#